data_68ab3713cdd7f2c97c8c4ae95dac1456
#
_entry.id   68ab3713cdd7f2c97c8c4ae95dac1456
#
_cell.length_a   1.000
_cell.length_b   1.000
_cell.length_c   1.000
_cell.angle_alpha   90.00
_cell.angle_beta   90.00
_cell.angle_gamma   90.00
#
_symmetry.space_group_name_H-M   'P 1'
#
loop_
_entity.id
_entity.type
_entity.pdbx_description
1 polymer ?
#
loop_
_entity_poly.entity_id
_entity_poly.type
_entity_poly.pdbx_seq_one_letter_code
_entity_poly.pdbx_strand_id
1 'polypeptide(L)'
;MNWEKIISNRFYEHSKIHGRYLSLLSMLGMGVGCFAIIVAISVMNGFENIVHTKLKGFEGDIRIFDNTNNGSWQELDGIKTIMPFMERKAILESIDNMKVVSIKAIDEKRMASFYDFSLRGSIPSSGEIIIGQDLAYRLGKKVGESIFVYSPIDRIIYILSYF
;
A
#
# COMPACT_ATOMS: atom_id res chain seq x y z
N MET A 1 -24.90 -40.23 -45.98
CA MET A 1 -24.16 -41.27 -45.23
C MET A 1 -22.99 -40.54 -44.55
N ASN A 2 -23.07 -40.28 -43.23
CA ASN A 2 -22.15 -39.36 -42.53
C ASN A 2 -20.82 -40.06 -42.19
N TRP A 3 -19.89 -39.99 -43.09
CA TRP A 3 -18.55 -40.56 -42.94
C TRP A 3 -17.82 -40.03 -41.68
N GLU A 4 -18.07 -38.81 -41.31
CA GLU A 4 -17.49 -38.21 -40.11
C GLU A 4 -17.87 -38.96 -38.81
N LYS A 5 -19.13 -39.36 -38.68
CA LYS A 5 -19.61 -40.13 -37.53
C LYS A 5 -19.02 -41.54 -37.48
N ILE A 6 -18.82 -42.17 -38.65
CA ILE A 6 -18.28 -43.53 -38.72
C ILE A 6 -16.79 -43.53 -38.32
N ILE A 7 -16.05 -42.51 -38.76
CA ILE A 7 -14.62 -42.36 -38.43
C ILE A 7 -14.47 -42.03 -36.94
N SER A 8 -15.25 -41.08 -36.43
CA SER A 8 -15.25 -40.71 -35.02
C SER A 8 -15.56 -41.90 -34.10
N ASN A 9 -16.58 -42.71 -34.44
CA ASN A 9 -16.96 -43.87 -33.64
C ASN A 9 -15.90 -44.99 -33.67
N ARG A 10 -15.26 -45.21 -34.80
CA ARG A 10 -14.19 -46.20 -34.95
C ARG A 10 -12.92 -45.83 -34.18
N PHE A 11 -12.57 -44.55 -34.14
CA PHE A 11 -11.48 -44.06 -33.30
C PHE A 11 -11.82 -44.17 -31.80
N TYR A 12 -13.08 -43.98 -31.43
CA TYR A 12 -13.54 -44.08 -30.04
C TYR A 12 -13.55 -45.54 -29.55
N GLU A 13 -13.90 -46.51 -30.39
CA GLU A 13 -13.93 -47.93 -30.02
C GLU A 13 -12.54 -48.57 -29.97
N HIS A 14 -11.58 -48.11 -30.76
CA HIS A 14 -10.20 -48.67 -30.78
C HIS A 14 -9.26 -48.07 -29.73
N SER A 15 -9.67 -46.99 -29.09
CA SER A 15 -8.93 -46.37 -28.00
C SER A 15 -9.19 -47.08 -26.66
N LYS A 16 -8.92 -48.39 -26.63
CA LYS A 16 -9.04 -49.19 -25.41
C LYS A 16 -8.08 -48.63 -24.33
N ILE A 17 -8.68 -48.15 -23.23
CA ILE A 17 -8.08 -47.85 -21.92
C ILE A 17 -7.04 -46.74 -21.95
N HIS A 18 -5.98 -46.78 -22.76
CA HIS A 18 -4.88 -45.80 -22.79
C HIS A 18 -5.31 -44.41 -23.29
N GLY A 19 -6.21 -44.36 -24.30
CA GLY A 19 -6.68 -43.08 -24.84
C GLY A 19 -7.58 -42.29 -23.87
N ARG A 20 -8.35 -42.99 -23.04
CA ARG A 20 -9.22 -42.36 -22.03
C ARG A 20 -8.40 -41.75 -20.92
N TYR A 21 -7.34 -42.41 -20.47
CA TYR A 21 -6.43 -41.86 -19.46
C TYR A 21 -5.64 -40.65 -20.00
N LEU A 22 -5.18 -40.66 -21.24
CA LEU A 22 -4.50 -39.55 -21.87
C LEU A 22 -5.42 -38.33 -22.01
N SER A 23 -6.65 -38.51 -22.42
CA SER A 23 -7.66 -37.45 -22.54
C SER A 23 -8.03 -36.87 -21.18
N LEU A 24 -8.21 -37.69 -20.16
CA LEU A 24 -8.45 -37.26 -18.79
C LEU A 24 -7.26 -36.47 -18.22
N LEU A 25 -6.05 -36.94 -18.45
CA LEU A 25 -4.82 -36.28 -18.00
C LEU A 25 -4.67 -34.87 -18.65
N SER A 26 -4.93 -34.80 -19.96
CA SER A 26 -4.93 -33.54 -20.70
C SER A 26 -5.98 -32.55 -20.16
N MET A 27 -7.22 -33.04 -19.90
CA MET A 27 -8.29 -32.22 -19.35
C MET A 27 -7.98 -31.73 -17.93
N LEU A 28 -7.40 -32.59 -17.08
CA LEU A 28 -6.94 -32.22 -15.75
C LEU A 28 -5.81 -31.20 -15.81
N GLY A 29 -4.83 -31.38 -16.70
CA GLY A 29 -3.72 -30.44 -16.88
C GLY A 29 -4.23 -29.04 -17.28
N MET A 30 -5.17 -28.98 -18.23
CA MET A 30 -5.78 -27.71 -18.62
C MET A 30 -6.58 -27.10 -17.47
N GLY A 31 -7.35 -27.89 -16.74
CA GLY A 31 -8.13 -27.43 -15.58
C GLY A 31 -7.26 -26.85 -14.48
N VAL A 32 -6.17 -27.54 -14.13
CA VAL A 32 -5.19 -27.03 -13.14
C VAL A 32 -4.52 -25.76 -13.63
N GLY A 33 -4.15 -25.69 -14.90
CA GLY A 33 -3.57 -24.49 -15.51
C GLY A 33 -4.50 -23.28 -15.44
N CYS A 34 -5.74 -23.43 -15.84
CA CYS A 34 -6.75 -22.37 -15.74
C CYS A 34 -7.01 -21.96 -14.28
N PHE A 35 -7.12 -22.93 -13.39
CA PHE A 35 -7.29 -22.66 -11.96
C PHE A 35 -6.12 -21.84 -11.39
N ALA A 36 -4.88 -22.20 -11.70
CA ALA A 36 -3.70 -21.48 -11.24
C ALA A 36 -3.72 -20.01 -11.72
N ILE A 37 -4.09 -19.76 -12.97
CA ILE A 37 -4.19 -18.41 -13.53
C ILE A 37 -5.27 -17.59 -12.81
N ILE A 38 -6.45 -18.17 -12.60
CA ILE A 38 -7.56 -17.49 -11.89
C ILE A 38 -7.15 -17.13 -10.46
N VAL A 39 -6.50 -18.05 -9.76
CA VAL A 39 -6.00 -17.78 -8.40
C VAL A 39 -4.97 -16.66 -8.41
N ALA A 40 -4.00 -16.71 -9.33
CA ALA A 40 -2.96 -15.68 -9.43
C ALA A 40 -3.56 -14.28 -9.69
N ILE A 41 -4.50 -14.17 -10.62
CA ILE A 41 -5.18 -12.90 -10.93
C ILE A 41 -6.01 -12.43 -9.72
N SER A 42 -6.72 -13.33 -9.05
CA SER A 42 -7.54 -12.97 -7.88
C SER A 42 -6.70 -12.46 -6.72
N VAL A 43 -5.56 -13.10 -6.45
CA VAL A 43 -4.61 -12.64 -5.42
C VAL A 43 -4.01 -11.28 -5.79
N MET A 44 -3.62 -11.11 -7.07
CA MET A 44 -3.05 -9.84 -7.53
C MET A 44 -4.04 -8.69 -7.42
N ASN A 45 -5.27 -8.88 -7.85
CA ASN A 45 -6.33 -7.87 -7.73
C ASN A 45 -6.66 -7.55 -6.27
N GLY A 46 -6.69 -8.56 -5.41
CA GLY A 46 -6.88 -8.35 -3.97
C GLY A 46 -5.76 -7.55 -3.34
N PHE A 47 -4.51 -7.86 -3.69
CA PHE A 47 -3.34 -7.12 -3.23
C PHE A 47 -3.34 -5.67 -3.72
N GLU A 48 -3.62 -5.44 -5.00
CA GLU A 48 -3.70 -4.10 -5.59
C GLU A 48 -4.72 -3.23 -4.86
N ASN A 49 -5.92 -3.75 -4.61
CA ASN A 49 -6.96 -3.03 -3.87
C ASN A 49 -6.52 -2.66 -2.45
N ILE A 50 -5.87 -3.57 -1.72
CA ILE A 50 -5.37 -3.30 -0.37
C ILE A 50 -4.29 -2.24 -0.39
N VAL A 51 -3.34 -2.33 -1.32
CA VAL A 51 -2.25 -1.36 -1.46
C VAL A 51 -2.80 0.02 -1.83
N HIS A 52 -3.70 0.09 -2.82
CA HIS A 52 -4.34 1.35 -3.21
C HIS A 52 -5.09 2.01 -2.05
N THR A 53 -5.87 1.26 -1.30
CA THR A 53 -6.64 1.79 -0.17
C THR A 53 -5.71 2.31 0.93
N LYS A 54 -4.66 1.56 1.25
CA LYS A 54 -3.69 1.97 2.29
C LYS A 54 -2.82 3.15 1.86
N LEU A 55 -2.39 3.21 0.61
CA LEU A 55 -1.59 4.32 0.11
C LEU A 55 -2.42 5.60 -0.01
N LYS A 56 -3.65 5.52 -0.50
CA LYS A 56 -4.56 6.67 -0.59
C LYS A 56 -4.91 7.27 0.77
N GLY A 57 -4.99 6.45 1.81
CA GLY A 57 -5.22 6.93 3.18
C GLY A 57 -4.05 7.73 3.77
N PHE A 58 -2.83 7.55 3.25
CA PHE A 58 -1.61 8.19 3.75
C PHE A 58 -1.08 9.30 2.84
N GLU A 59 -1.31 9.20 1.54
CA GLU A 59 -0.89 10.21 0.55
C GLU A 59 -2.11 10.74 -0.19
N GLY A 60 -2.10 12.04 -0.50
CA GLY A 60 -3.12 12.62 -1.38
C GLY A 60 -3.03 12.05 -2.80
N ASP A 61 -4.13 12.10 -3.53
CA ASP A 61 -4.19 11.64 -4.93
C ASP A 61 -3.25 12.43 -5.84
N ILE A 62 -3.00 13.72 -5.52
CA ILE A 62 -2.13 14.60 -6.31
C ILE A 62 -1.19 15.34 -5.37
N ARG A 63 0.09 15.38 -5.71
CA ARG A 63 1.11 16.21 -5.07
C ARG A 63 1.54 17.31 -6.02
N ILE A 64 1.45 18.55 -5.58
CA ILE A 64 1.89 19.72 -6.34
C ILE A 64 3.11 20.28 -5.61
N PHE A 65 4.23 20.33 -6.31
CA PHE A 65 5.44 21.01 -5.85
C PHE A 65 5.46 22.39 -6.47
N ASP A 66 4.88 23.35 -5.79
CA ASP A 66 4.87 24.74 -6.23
C ASP A 66 5.55 25.62 -5.18
N ASN A 67 6.41 26.48 -5.66
CA ASN A 67 7.11 27.47 -4.83
C ASN A 67 6.43 28.86 -4.92
N THR A 68 5.36 28.98 -5.69
CA THR A 68 4.61 30.20 -5.84
C THR A 68 3.29 30.12 -5.07
N ASN A 69 3.18 30.96 -4.03
CA ASN A 69 1.97 31.09 -3.19
C ASN A 69 0.71 31.62 -3.95
N ASN A 70 0.68 31.55 -5.25
CA ASN A 70 -0.33 32.22 -6.09
C ASN A 70 -1.43 31.28 -6.61
N GLY A 71 -1.57 30.07 -6.10
CA GLY A 71 -2.57 29.13 -6.59
C GLY A 71 -3.87 29.22 -5.81
N SER A 72 -4.95 29.72 -6.41
CA SER A 72 -6.33 29.51 -5.94
C SER A 72 -6.79 28.08 -6.26
N TRP A 73 -6.01 27.09 -5.79
CA TRP A 73 -6.29 25.67 -6.01
C TRP A 73 -7.64 25.24 -5.40
N GLN A 74 -8.18 26.03 -4.48
CA GLN A 74 -9.45 25.79 -3.81
C GLN A 74 -10.67 26.02 -4.72
N GLU A 75 -10.49 26.73 -5.83
CA GLU A 75 -11.57 27.05 -6.78
C GLU A 75 -11.72 26.01 -7.90
N LEU A 76 -10.85 25.01 -7.95
CA LEU A 76 -10.93 23.94 -8.94
C LEU A 76 -12.02 22.94 -8.57
N ASP A 77 -12.95 22.74 -9.49
CA ASP A 77 -14.03 21.76 -9.33
C ASP A 77 -13.45 20.33 -9.22
N GLY A 78 -13.96 19.57 -8.26
CA GLY A 78 -13.51 18.20 -7.99
C GLY A 78 -12.43 18.05 -6.91
N ILE A 79 -11.89 19.14 -6.34
CA ILE A 79 -10.97 19.09 -5.21
C ILE A 79 -11.76 19.03 -3.89
N LYS A 80 -11.57 17.94 -3.15
CA LYS A 80 -12.22 17.75 -1.85
C LYS A 80 -11.49 18.47 -0.72
N THR A 81 -10.19 18.33 -0.65
CA THR A 81 -9.39 18.88 0.44
C THR A 81 -7.97 19.13 -0.04
N ILE A 82 -7.36 20.22 0.42
CA ILE A 82 -5.96 20.57 0.16
C ILE A 82 -5.23 20.58 1.49
N MET A 83 -4.09 19.86 1.53
CA MET A 83 -3.19 19.80 2.67
C MET A 83 -1.84 20.40 2.30
N PRO A 84 -1.47 21.56 2.82
CA PRO A 84 -0.10 22.03 2.71
C PRO A 84 0.81 21.12 3.56
N PHE A 85 1.94 20.73 3.02
CA PHE A 85 2.90 19.90 3.72
C PHE A 85 4.33 20.32 3.43
N MET A 86 5.21 20.03 4.37
CA MET A 86 6.65 20.12 4.19
C MET A 86 7.27 18.77 4.49
N GLU A 87 8.08 18.26 3.58
CA GLU A 87 8.74 16.97 3.74
C GLU A 87 10.26 17.17 3.81
N ARG A 88 10.89 16.57 4.83
CA ARG A 88 12.35 16.60 5.01
C ARG A 88 12.85 15.26 5.52
N LYS A 89 14.07 14.89 5.13
CA LYS A 89 14.78 13.76 5.71
C LYS A 89 15.32 14.13 7.08
N ALA A 90 15.14 13.23 8.03
CA ALA A 90 15.67 13.38 9.38
C ALA A 90 16.17 12.03 9.91
N ILE A 91 16.92 12.09 10.98
CA ILE A 91 17.41 10.93 11.70
C ILE A 91 16.65 10.88 13.01
N LEU A 92 15.95 9.77 13.25
CA LEU A 92 15.37 9.47 14.55
C LEU A 92 16.38 8.65 15.35
N GLU A 93 16.68 9.12 16.54
CA GLU A 93 17.58 8.45 17.47
C GLU A 93 16.81 7.92 18.69
N SER A 94 17.06 6.70 19.02
CA SER A 94 16.70 6.04 20.28
C SER A 94 17.97 5.48 20.91
N ILE A 95 17.91 5.07 22.17
CA ILE A 95 19.06 4.67 23.00
C ILE A 95 20.08 3.78 22.28
N ASP A 96 19.63 2.85 21.42
CA ASP A 96 20.51 1.91 20.70
C ASP A 96 20.32 1.90 19.19
N ASN A 97 19.45 2.73 18.65
CA ASN A 97 19.07 2.67 17.24
C ASN A 97 18.94 4.05 16.60
N MET A 98 19.55 4.19 15.43
CA MET A 98 19.36 5.35 14.55
C MET A 98 18.65 4.91 13.27
N LYS A 99 17.66 5.67 12.83
CA LYS A 99 16.95 5.44 11.56
C LYS A 99 16.78 6.71 10.79
N VAL A 100 17.14 6.66 9.50
CA VAL A 100 16.84 7.75 8.56
C VAL A 100 15.38 7.61 8.13
N VAL A 101 14.63 8.68 8.29
CA VAL A 101 13.20 8.74 7.96
C VAL A 101 12.88 10.00 7.17
N SER A 102 11.75 9.99 6.47
CA SER A 102 11.15 11.20 5.92
C SER A 102 10.10 11.71 6.91
N ILE A 103 10.25 12.95 7.37
CA ILE A 103 9.28 13.61 8.25
C ILE A 103 8.43 14.54 7.40
N LYS A 104 7.13 14.41 7.55
CA LYS A 104 6.14 15.24 6.88
C LYS A 104 5.45 16.13 7.92
N ALA A 105 5.72 17.43 7.87
CA ALA A 105 5.02 18.41 8.67
C ALA A 105 3.72 18.78 7.98
N ILE A 106 2.63 18.77 8.71
CA ILE A 106 1.26 19.00 8.21
C ILE A 106 0.49 19.93 9.15
N ASP A 107 -0.58 20.52 8.65
CA ASP A 107 -1.48 21.34 9.47
C ASP A 107 -2.37 20.42 10.34
N GLU A 108 -2.23 20.53 11.65
CA GLU A 108 -3.00 19.79 12.66
C GLU A 108 -4.53 19.87 12.42
N LYS A 109 -5.02 21.06 12.12
CA LYS A 109 -6.48 21.31 11.96
C LYS A 109 -7.08 20.56 10.76
N ARG A 110 -6.28 20.30 9.74
CA ARG A 110 -6.72 19.62 8.51
C ARG A 110 -6.43 18.13 8.53
N MET A 111 -5.67 17.67 9.49
CA MET A 111 -5.22 16.27 9.57
C MET A 111 -6.39 15.29 9.56
N ALA A 112 -7.37 15.49 10.42
CA ALA A 112 -8.52 14.59 10.56
C ALA A 112 -9.43 14.53 9.32
N SER A 113 -9.46 15.60 8.51
CA SER A 113 -10.25 15.63 7.28
C SER A 113 -9.54 15.09 6.05
N PHE A 114 -8.22 15.02 6.11
CA PHE A 114 -7.38 14.61 4.98
C PHE A 114 -6.92 13.16 5.06
N TYR A 115 -6.56 12.69 6.27
CA TYR A 115 -6.04 11.35 6.48
C TYR A 115 -7.09 10.42 7.06
N ASP A 116 -7.22 9.25 6.46
CA ASP A 116 -8.08 8.16 6.93
C ASP A 116 -7.20 7.00 7.43
N PHE A 117 -6.63 7.18 8.61
CA PHE A 117 -5.89 6.13 9.27
C PHE A 117 -6.25 6.00 10.76
N SER A 118 -6.11 4.80 11.26
CA SER A 118 -6.38 4.49 12.66
C SER A 118 -5.20 4.91 13.53
N LEU A 119 -5.41 5.92 14.40
CA LEU A 119 -4.44 6.35 15.39
C LEU A 119 -4.56 5.53 16.67
N ARG A 120 -3.43 5.21 17.27
CA ARG A 120 -3.35 4.80 18.68
C ARG A 120 -2.86 6.00 19.47
N GLY A 121 -3.76 6.65 20.20
CA GLY A 121 -3.50 7.89 20.93
C GLY A 121 -4.42 9.00 20.46
N SER A 122 -4.02 10.23 20.72
CA SER A 122 -4.72 11.44 20.28
C SER A 122 -4.09 12.04 19.03
N ILE A 123 -4.80 12.97 18.41
CA ILE A 123 -4.24 13.82 17.36
C ILE A 123 -3.10 14.63 17.97
N PRO A 124 -1.90 14.64 17.35
CA PRO A 124 -0.74 15.29 17.91
C PRO A 124 -0.91 16.80 17.98
N SER A 125 -0.48 17.39 19.07
CA SER A 125 -0.35 18.83 19.25
C SER A 125 0.99 19.37 18.74
N SER A 126 1.19 20.66 18.84
CA SER A 126 2.47 21.27 18.48
C SER A 126 3.61 20.68 19.31
N GLY A 127 4.65 20.20 18.65
CA GLY A 127 5.79 19.54 19.26
C GLY A 127 5.68 18.03 19.40
N GLU A 128 4.62 17.43 18.88
CA GLU A 128 4.37 16.00 18.92
C GLU A 128 4.48 15.39 17.52
N ILE A 129 4.82 14.11 17.45
CA ILE A 129 5.04 13.38 16.19
C ILE A 129 4.22 12.10 16.17
N ILE A 130 3.71 11.76 15.01
CA ILE A 130 3.12 10.44 14.74
C ILE A 130 4.16 9.60 14.01
N ILE A 131 4.39 8.40 14.52
CA ILE A 131 5.24 7.41 13.85
C ILE A 131 4.48 6.12 13.58
N GLY A 132 4.88 5.40 12.53
CA GLY A 132 4.29 4.11 12.22
C GLY A 132 4.60 3.09 13.32
N GLN A 133 3.64 2.21 13.61
CA GLN A 133 3.76 1.19 14.66
C GLN A 133 5.01 0.31 14.51
N ASP A 134 5.37 -0.08 13.30
CA ASP A 134 6.57 -0.89 13.02
C ASP A 134 7.87 -0.11 13.35
N LEU A 135 7.89 1.18 13.02
CA LEU A 135 9.01 2.05 13.37
C LEU A 135 9.13 2.24 14.88
N ALA A 136 8.01 2.47 15.57
CA ALA A 136 7.98 2.56 17.03
C ALA A 136 8.54 1.29 17.69
N TYR A 137 8.10 0.13 17.20
CA TYR A 137 8.60 -1.16 17.69
C TYR A 137 10.10 -1.32 17.46
N ARG A 138 10.63 -0.97 16.29
CA ARG A 138 12.07 -1.03 15.96
C ARG A 138 12.92 -0.06 16.78
N LEU A 139 12.36 1.07 17.18
CA LEU A 139 13.01 2.05 18.04
C LEU A 139 12.83 1.74 19.55
N GLY A 140 12.06 0.70 19.89
CA GLY A 140 11.76 0.34 21.28
C GLY A 140 10.96 1.39 22.02
N LYS A 141 10.14 2.19 21.30
CA LYS A 141 9.41 3.33 21.85
C LYS A 141 7.90 3.04 21.97
N LYS A 142 7.29 3.64 23.00
CA LYS A 142 5.86 3.58 23.27
C LYS A 142 5.22 4.96 23.15
N VAL A 143 3.90 4.96 23.02
CA VAL A 143 3.09 6.18 23.02
C VAL A 143 3.35 6.98 24.30
N GLY A 144 3.62 8.27 24.18
CA GLY A 144 3.93 9.19 25.28
C GLY A 144 5.41 9.32 25.63
N GLU A 145 6.31 8.58 24.96
CA GLU A 145 7.74 8.71 25.19
C GLU A 145 8.39 9.74 24.25
N SER A 146 9.47 10.37 24.67
CA SER A 146 10.21 11.31 23.87
C SER A 146 11.16 10.61 22.89
N ILE A 147 11.35 11.24 21.72
CA ILE A 147 12.27 10.79 20.68
C ILE A 147 13.11 11.96 20.18
N PHE A 148 14.39 11.72 19.89
CA PHE A 148 15.27 12.74 19.33
C PHE A 148 15.19 12.72 17.81
N VAL A 149 15.06 13.90 17.24
CA VAL A 149 14.97 14.11 15.79
C VAL A 149 16.10 15.04 15.35
N TYR A 150 16.96 14.56 14.50
CA TYR A 150 18.05 15.33 13.91
C TYR A 150 17.75 15.59 12.44
N SER A 151 17.75 16.88 12.05
CA SER A 151 17.70 17.24 10.64
C SER A 151 19.13 17.50 10.14
N PRO A 152 19.59 16.87 9.06
CA PRO A 152 20.94 17.08 8.54
C PRO A 152 21.15 18.48 7.93
N ILE A 153 20.09 19.22 7.65
CA ILE A 153 20.13 20.55 7.03
C ILE A 153 20.20 21.65 8.09
N ASP A 154 19.43 21.49 9.17
CA ASP A 154 19.38 22.43 10.27
C ASP A 154 19.90 21.73 11.52
N ARG A 155 20.91 22.25 12.16
CA ARG A 155 21.47 21.73 13.42
C ARG A 155 20.52 21.91 14.63
N ILE A 156 19.24 21.95 14.41
CA ILE A 156 18.23 22.14 15.44
C ILE A 156 17.80 20.77 15.94
N ILE A 157 18.01 20.52 17.20
CA ILE A 157 17.55 19.31 17.89
C ILE A 157 16.10 19.56 18.28
N TYR A 158 15.18 18.82 17.71
CA TYR A 158 13.79 18.81 18.15
C TYR A 158 13.60 17.64 19.12
N ILE A 159 13.19 17.95 20.35
CA ILE A 159 12.68 16.95 21.28
C ILE A 159 11.19 16.90 21.05
N LEU A 160 10.72 15.80 20.47
CA LEU A 160 9.32 15.62 20.17
C LEU A 160 8.76 14.53 21.05
N SER A 161 7.63 14.81 21.67
CA SER A 161 6.81 13.78 22.30
C SER A 161 5.89 13.20 21.25
N TYR A 162 5.62 11.90 21.33
CA TYR A 162 4.63 11.27 20.46
C TYR A 162 3.60 10.51 21.29
N PHE A 163 2.43 10.29 20.70
CA PHE A 163 1.33 9.55 21.29
C PHE A 163 1.20 8.17 20.68
#